data_f018e4838d2ed3ee1cf0b8ae402b0e5c
#
_entry.id   f018e4838d2ed3ee1cf0b8ae402b0e5c
#
_cell.length_a   1.000
_cell.length_b   1.000
_cell.length_c   1.000
_cell.angle_alpha   90.00
_cell.angle_beta   90.00
_cell.angle_gamma   90.00
#
_symmetry.space_group_name_H-M   'P 1'
#
loop_
_entity.id
_entity.type
_entity.pdbx_description
1 polymer ?
#
loop_
_entity_poly.entity_id
_entity_poly.type
_entity_poly.pdbx_seq_one_letter_code
_entity_poly.pdbx_strand_id
1 'polypeptide(L)'
;MKIDERVKSTFPDLILLTTAFKNVTVNPRSEELEKFKTEFILNIRSQYDIETLKDIPELRLYRDFFWKIGIDPTKARPASEALIRRVIQGKPLPQINTLVDAYNLASMESRVPLAAFDMNTLSGDVVLRFAENGEEFFGIGMKGPVVLEGNELVIEGGDELIAMYPHRDADKSKITLSTEDVLIVVCGAPGIPLDTLGKAQGVAEEYIGRFCGGNIP
;
A
#
# COMPACT_ATOMS: atom_id res chain seq x y z
N MET A 1 -0.49 2.27 14.78
CA MET A 1 0.57 1.29 14.45
C MET A 1 1.87 1.69 15.12
N LYS A 2 2.64 0.72 15.58
CA LYS A 2 3.96 0.92 16.23
C LYS A 2 5.08 0.55 15.28
N ILE A 3 6.27 1.11 15.47
CA ILE A 3 7.50 0.69 14.80
C ILE A 3 8.43 0.14 15.88
N ASP A 4 8.93 -1.08 15.67
CA ASP A 4 9.88 -1.74 16.57
C ASP A 4 11.20 -0.97 16.68
N GLU A 5 11.87 -1.05 17.84
CA GLU A 5 13.10 -0.31 18.12
C GLU A 5 14.27 -0.71 17.19
N ARG A 6 14.35 -1.97 16.78
CA ARG A 6 15.37 -2.43 15.82
C ARG A 6 15.16 -1.78 14.45
N VAL A 7 13.88 -1.65 14.01
CA VAL A 7 13.55 -0.95 12.76
C VAL A 7 13.88 0.53 12.87
N LYS A 8 13.50 1.21 13.97
CA LYS A 8 13.84 2.62 14.20
C LYS A 8 15.34 2.87 14.21
N SER A 9 16.11 1.97 14.82
CA SER A 9 17.57 2.07 14.85
C SER A 9 18.19 1.89 13.46
N THR A 10 17.60 1.02 12.62
CA THR A 10 18.10 0.73 11.26
C THR A 10 17.66 1.80 10.26
N PHE A 11 16.44 2.30 10.40
CA PHE A 11 15.80 3.28 9.53
C PHE A 11 15.20 4.42 10.36
N PRO A 12 16.01 5.32 10.94
CA PRO A 12 15.53 6.36 11.86
C PRO A 12 14.55 7.34 11.22
N ASP A 13 14.62 7.54 9.91
CA ASP A 13 13.74 8.43 9.14
C ASP A 13 12.52 7.71 8.54
N LEU A 14 12.31 6.43 8.88
CA LEU A 14 11.15 5.69 8.39
C LEU A 14 9.90 6.10 9.17
N ILE A 15 8.94 6.67 8.45
CA ILE A 15 7.65 7.11 9.00
C ILE A 15 6.53 6.38 8.25
N LEU A 16 5.52 5.97 8.98
CA LEU A 16 4.26 5.48 8.42
C LEU A 16 3.10 6.23 9.04
N LEU A 17 2.04 6.47 8.25
CA LEU A 17 0.78 6.99 8.77
C LEU A 17 -0.30 5.93 8.63
N THR A 18 -1.30 6.00 9.49
CA THR A 18 -2.44 5.07 9.46
C THR A 18 -3.75 5.80 9.65
N THR A 19 -4.77 5.35 8.93
CA THR A 19 -6.16 5.79 9.12
C THR A 19 -7.04 4.56 9.27
N ALA A 20 -7.89 4.56 10.30
CA ALA A 20 -8.93 3.56 10.47
C ALA A 20 -10.24 4.10 9.91
N PHE A 21 -10.87 3.35 9.01
CA PHE A 21 -12.26 3.59 8.59
C PHE A 21 -13.18 2.59 9.24
N LYS A 22 -14.38 3.05 9.62
CA LYS A 22 -15.46 2.24 10.15
C LYS A 22 -16.68 2.33 9.22
N ASN A 23 -17.40 1.20 9.12
CA ASN A 23 -18.65 1.11 8.36
C ASN A 23 -18.50 1.48 6.88
N VAL A 24 -17.41 1.07 6.24
CA VAL A 24 -17.26 1.19 4.78
C VAL A 24 -18.17 0.17 4.06
N THR A 25 -18.57 0.51 2.85
CA THR A 25 -19.28 -0.42 1.97
C THR A 25 -18.41 -0.76 0.78
N VAL A 26 -17.96 -2.00 0.73
CA VAL A 26 -17.11 -2.49 -0.38
C VAL A 26 -17.97 -3.18 -1.43
N ASN A 27 -17.99 -2.62 -2.63
CA ASN A 27 -18.76 -3.16 -3.76
C ASN A 27 -17.82 -3.77 -4.82
N PRO A 28 -18.29 -4.73 -5.62
CA PRO A 28 -17.50 -5.27 -6.73
C PRO A 28 -17.17 -4.20 -7.78
N ARG A 29 -18.06 -3.20 -7.95
CA ARG A 29 -17.94 -2.13 -8.92
C ARG A 29 -18.81 -0.94 -8.54
N SER A 30 -18.41 0.26 -8.97
CA SER A 30 -19.19 1.50 -8.89
C SER A 30 -19.08 2.25 -10.20
N GLU A 31 -20.23 2.67 -10.79
CA GLU A 31 -20.23 3.47 -12.02
C GLU A 31 -19.53 4.80 -11.84
N GLU A 32 -19.70 5.43 -10.68
CA GLU A 32 -19.01 6.68 -10.36
C GLU A 32 -17.50 6.50 -10.35
N LEU A 33 -17.00 5.46 -9.67
CA LEU A 33 -15.57 5.15 -9.62
C LEU A 33 -15.02 4.83 -11.01
N GLU A 34 -15.75 4.10 -11.85
CA GLU A 34 -15.29 3.78 -13.21
C GLU A 34 -15.19 5.03 -14.11
N LYS A 35 -16.13 5.98 -13.98
CA LYS A 35 -16.02 7.27 -14.65
C LYS A 35 -14.81 8.05 -14.18
N PHE A 36 -14.63 8.13 -12.86
CA PHE A 36 -13.48 8.80 -12.25
C PHE A 36 -12.15 8.16 -12.70
N LYS A 37 -12.04 6.83 -12.68
CA LYS A 37 -10.87 6.09 -13.17
C LYS A 37 -10.52 6.44 -14.61
N THR A 38 -11.53 6.60 -15.48
CA THR A 38 -11.31 6.92 -16.89
C THR A 38 -10.64 8.29 -17.05
N GLU A 39 -11.15 9.30 -16.37
CA GLU A 39 -10.58 10.65 -16.40
C GLU A 39 -9.19 10.68 -15.74
N PHE A 40 -9.04 10.00 -14.61
CA PHE A 40 -7.78 9.87 -13.90
C PHE A 40 -6.68 9.23 -14.75
N ILE A 41 -6.99 8.15 -15.48
CA ILE A 41 -6.06 7.48 -16.39
C ILE A 41 -5.57 8.42 -17.50
N LEU A 42 -6.45 9.23 -18.08
CA LEU A 42 -6.08 10.21 -19.09
C LEU A 42 -5.13 11.26 -18.53
N ASN A 43 -5.40 11.74 -17.33
CA ASN A 43 -4.54 12.68 -16.62
C ASN A 43 -3.14 12.10 -16.35
N ILE A 44 -3.06 10.87 -15.79
CA ILE A 44 -1.78 10.19 -15.56
C ILE A 44 -0.98 10.04 -16.85
N ARG A 45 -1.60 9.65 -17.96
CA ARG A 45 -0.93 9.52 -19.25
C ARG A 45 -0.39 10.83 -19.79
N SER A 46 -1.03 11.97 -19.49
CA SER A 46 -0.56 13.29 -19.90
C SER A 46 0.58 13.83 -19.03
N GLN A 47 0.67 13.39 -17.78
CA GLN A 47 1.64 13.90 -16.79
C GLN A 47 2.98 13.16 -16.80
N TYR A 48 2.99 11.86 -17.15
CA TYR A 48 4.16 11.03 -16.95
C TYR A 48 4.68 10.40 -18.24
N ASP A 49 6.00 10.36 -18.35
CA ASP A 49 6.74 9.63 -19.38
C ASP A 49 7.40 8.40 -18.75
N ILE A 50 7.39 7.27 -19.50
CA ILE A 50 7.91 5.98 -19.03
C ILE A 50 9.41 6.00 -18.76
N GLU A 51 10.16 6.80 -19.53
CA GLU A 51 11.63 6.86 -19.45
C GLU A 51 12.08 7.63 -18.21
N THR A 52 11.36 8.71 -17.86
CA THR A 52 11.70 9.60 -16.75
C THR A 52 11.00 9.24 -15.42
N LEU A 53 10.02 8.34 -15.47
CA LEU A 53 9.22 7.98 -14.28
C LEU A 53 10.08 7.56 -13.07
N LYS A 54 11.15 6.79 -13.32
CA LYS A 54 12.08 6.32 -12.27
C LYS A 54 12.89 7.43 -11.60
N ASP A 55 12.95 8.60 -12.22
CA ASP A 55 13.75 9.74 -11.77
C ASP A 55 12.93 10.74 -10.93
N ILE A 56 11.60 10.51 -10.81
CA ILE A 56 10.74 11.28 -9.93
C ILE A 56 11.22 11.07 -8.47
N PRO A 57 11.45 12.15 -7.71
CA PRO A 57 12.13 12.06 -6.42
C PRO A 57 11.52 11.05 -5.46
N GLU A 58 10.20 11.06 -5.30
CA GLU A 58 9.52 10.13 -4.39
C GLU A 58 9.68 8.67 -4.85
N LEU A 59 9.48 8.40 -6.15
CA LEU A 59 9.61 7.05 -6.69
C LEU A 59 11.05 6.54 -6.59
N ARG A 60 12.03 7.42 -6.75
CA ARG A 60 13.43 7.09 -6.58
C ARG A 60 13.75 6.69 -5.14
N LEU A 61 13.26 7.45 -4.15
CA LEU A 61 13.44 7.13 -2.73
C LEU A 61 12.88 5.74 -2.38
N TYR A 62 11.69 5.38 -2.90
CA TYR A 62 11.16 4.02 -2.71
C TYR A 62 12.03 2.96 -3.38
N ARG A 63 12.57 3.19 -4.56
CA ARG A 63 13.48 2.26 -5.24
C ARG A 63 14.77 2.08 -4.45
N ASP A 64 15.34 3.17 -3.93
CA ASP A 64 16.53 3.13 -3.09
C ASP A 64 16.27 2.39 -1.77
N PHE A 65 15.08 2.55 -1.20
CA PHE A 65 14.66 1.80 -0.02
C PHE A 65 14.51 0.30 -0.31
N PHE A 66 13.92 -0.08 -1.44
CA PHE A 66 13.81 -1.49 -1.85
C PHE A 66 15.18 -2.15 -1.93
N TRP A 67 16.18 -1.50 -2.53
CA TRP A 67 17.56 -2.00 -2.54
C TRP A 67 18.11 -2.19 -1.12
N LYS A 68 17.85 -1.26 -0.19
CA LYS A 68 18.33 -1.34 1.20
C LYS A 68 17.74 -2.52 1.98
N ILE A 69 16.51 -2.92 1.64
CA ILE A 69 15.84 -4.06 2.28
C ILE A 69 15.95 -5.36 1.46
N GLY A 70 16.88 -5.42 0.49
CA GLY A 70 17.17 -6.62 -0.28
C GLY A 70 16.19 -6.94 -1.41
N ILE A 71 15.31 -6.01 -1.78
CA ILE A 71 14.33 -6.18 -2.87
C ILE A 71 14.87 -5.48 -4.12
N ASP A 72 14.96 -6.21 -5.25
CA ASP A 72 15.32 -5.64 -6.54
C ASP A 72 14.12 -4.88 -7.15
N PRO A 73 14.14 -3.52 -7.17
CA PRO A 73 13.00 -2.72 -7.67
C PRO A 73 12.82 -2.80 -9.20
N THR A 74 13.70 -3.47 -9.90
CA THR A 74 13.52 -3.75 -11.34
C THR A 74 12.62 -4.96 -11.55
N LYS A 75 12.55 -5.87 -10.58
CA LYS A 75 11.74 -7.10 -10.57
C LYS A 75 10.44 -6.89 -9.78
N ALA A 76 10.55 -6.32 -8.57
CA ALA A 76 9.40 -5.99 -7.70
C ALA A 76 9.36 -4.47 -7.47
N ARG A 77 8.54 -3.77 -8.24
CA ARG A 77 8.43 -2.30 -8.16
C ARG A 77 7.58 -1.86 -6.98
N PRO A 78 7.85 -0.67 -6.39
CA PRO A 78 6.90 0.00 -5.51
C PRO A 78 5.51 0.08 -6.15
N ALA A 79 4.45 -0.15 -5.37
CA ALA A 79 3.09 -0.29 -5.90
C ALA A 79 2.64 0.92 -6.72
N SER A 80 2.88 2.14 -6.23
CA SER A 80 2.56 3.38 -6.93
C SER A 80 3.24 3.48 -8.31
N GLU A 81 4.55 3.19 -8.39
CA GLU A 81 5.29 3.15 -9.66
C GLU A 81 4.74 2.07 -10.59
N ALA A 82 4.46 0.89 -10.08
CA ALA A 82 3.95 -0.22 -10.90
C ALA A 82 2.60 0.12 -11.54
N LEU A 83 1.69 0.76 -10.80
CA LEU A 83 0.39 1.19 -11.27
C LEU A 83 0.50 2.31 -12.33
N ILE A 84 1.29 3.36 -12.05
CA ILE A 84 1.52 4.46 -13.00
C ILE A 84 2.13 3.91 -14.30
N ARG A 85 3.15 3.07 -14.20
CA ARG A 85 3.81 2.44 -15.35
C ARG A 85 2.84 1.62 -16.19
N ARG A 86 1.95 0.88 -15.54
CA ARG A 86 0.90 0.10 -16.20
C ARG A 86 -0.01 0.98 -17.05
N VAL A 87 -0.45 2.12 -16.50
CA VAL A 87 -1.32 3.10 -17.17
C VAL A 87 -0.62 3.76 -18.38
N ILE A 88 0.63 4.20 -18.21
CA ILE A 88 1.42 4.80 -19.30
C ILE A 88 1.61 3.81 -20.45
N GLN A 89 1.81 2.52 -20.14
CA GLN A 89 1.92 1.45 -21.16
C GLN A 89 0.60 1.10 -21.85
N GLY A 90 -0.49 1.81 -21.58
CA GLY A 90 -1.80 1.53 -22.17
C GLY A 90 -2.53 0.31 -21.60
N LYS A 91 -1.99 -0.32 -20.55
CA LYS A 91 -2.62 -1.47 -19.90
C LYS A 91 -3.74 -1.02 -18.98
N PRO A 92 -4.86 -1.78 -18.86
CA PRO A 92 -5.94 -1.45 -17.93
C PRO A 92 -5.48 -1.59 -16.48
N LEU A 93 -5.99 -0.73 -15.58
CA LEU A 93 -5.84 -0.96 -14.15
C LEU A 93 -6.57 -2.25 -13.73
N PRO A 94 -6.07 -2.96 -12.72
CA PRO A 94 -6.84 -4.03 -12.10
C PRO A 94 -8.20 -3.51 -11.63
N GLN A 95 -9.23 -4.33 -11.75
CA GLN A 95 -10.54 -4.09 -11.16
C GLN A 95 -10.73 -5.17 -10.10
N ILE A 96 -10.68 -4.78 -8.84
CA ILE A 96 -10.71 -5.72 -7.70
C ILE A 96 -12.00 -5.52 -6.91
N ASN A 97 -12.15 -4.39 -6.27
CA ASN A 97 -13.36 -3.89 -5.62
C ASN A 97 -13.22 -2.38 -5.41
N THR A 98 -14.29 -1.71 -5.00
CA THR A 98 -14.31 -0.24 -4.90
C THR A 98 -13.26 0.31 -3.95
N LEU A 99 -12.96 -0.36 -2.84
CA LEU A 99 -11.99 0.12 -1.85
C LEU A 99 -10.55 -0.03 -2.35
N VAL A 100 -10.20 -1.22 -2.88
CA VAL A 100 -8.87 -1.47 -3.43
C VAL A 100 -8.60 -0.56 -4.63
N ASP A 101 -9.59 -0.38 -5.50
CA ASP A 101 -9.46 0.50 -6.66
C ASP A 101 -9.28 1.98 -6.21
N ALA A 102 -10.03 2.43 -5.19
CA ALA A 102 -9.92 3.79 -4.64
C ALA A 102 -8.53 4.08 -4.08
N TYR A 103 -7.99 3.24 -3.19
CA TYR A 103 -6.67 3.49 -2.65
C TYR A 103 -5.55 3.27 -3.67
N ASN A 104 -5.73 2.44 -4.68
CA ASN A 104 -4.78 2.33 -5.79
C ASN A 104 -4.70 3.65 -6.59
N LEU A 105 -5.82 4.33 -6.83
CA LEU A 105 -5.83 5.66 -7.46
C LEU A 105 -5.13 6.69 -6.56
N ALA A 106 -5.42 6.68 -5.26
CA ALA A 106 -4.75 7.56 -4.30
C ALA A 106 -3.23 7.31 -4.24
N SER A 107 -2.81 6.04 -4.31
CA SER A 107 -1.39 5.66 -4.38
C SER A 107 -0.71 6.19 -5.65
N MET A 108 -1.40 6.16 -6.80
CA MET A 108 -0.87 6.71 -8.05
C MET A 108 -0.76 8.23 -8.00
N GLU A 109 -1.78 8.92 -7.48
CA GLU A 109 -1.80 10.38 -7.40
C GLU A 109 -0.71 10.91 -6.48
N SER A 110 -0.60 10.33 -5.30
CA SER A 110 0.40 10.72 -4.30
C SER A 110 1.80 10.21 -4.58
N ARG A 111 1.97 9.22 -5.45
CA ARG A 111 3.21 8.47 -5.70
C ARG A 111 3.72 7.71 -4.46
N VAL A 112 2.87 7.52 -3.47
CA VAL A 112 3.16 6.83 -2.21
C VAL A 112 2.47 5.47 -2.22
N PRO A 113 3.15 4.35 -1.96
CA PRO A 113 2.50 3.06 -1.77
C PRO A 113 1.54 3.08 -0.59
N LEU A 114 0.35 2.52 -0.80
CA LEU A 114 -0.68 2.35 0.21
C LEU A 114 -1.00 0.87 0.38
N ALA A 115 -1.33 0.47 1.60
CA ALA A 115 -1.84 -0.85 1.93
C ALA A 115 -3.16 -0.74 2.69
N ALA A 116 -4.00 -1.76 2.61
CA ALA A 116 -5.29 -1.80 3.29
C ALA A 116 -5.54 -3.19 3.88
N PHE A 117 -5.96 -3.23 5.14
CA PHE A 117 -6.21 -4.45 5.87
C PHE A 117 -7.62 -4.47 6.45
N ASP A 118 -8.30 -5.61 6.36
CA ASP A 118 -9.57 -5.85 7.03
C ASP A 118 -9.34 -5.93 8.55
N MET A 119 -9.83 -4.95 9.29
CA MET A 119 -9.61 -4.87 10.74
C MET A 119 -10.26 -6.00 11.51
N ASN A 120 -11.28 -6.67 10.96
CA ASN A 120 -11.91 -7.82 11.61
C ASN A 120 -11.01 -9.07 11.60
N THR A 121 -9.97 -9.07 10.77
CA THR A 121 -8.96 -10.13 10.71
C THR A 121 -7.75 -9.86 11.58
N LEU A 122 -7.64 -8.65 12.13
CA LEU A 122 -6.50 -8.23 12.96
C LEU A 122 -6.80 -8.48 14.44
N SER A 123 -5.79 -8.87 15.18
CA SER A 123 -5.83 -8.99 16.62
C SER A 123 -4.68 -8.19 17.25
N GLY A 124 -4.89 -7.59 18.42
CA GLY A 124 -3.84 -6.89 19.15
C GLY A 124 -3.26 -5.65 18.45
N ASP A 125 -2.01 -5.38 18.76
CA ASP A 125 -1.27 -4.23 18.22
C ASP A 125 -0.80 -4.52 16.78
N VAL A 126 -0.78 -3.48 15.95
CA VAL A 126 -0.16 -3.54 14.62
C VAL A 126 1.24 -2.96 14.71
N VAL A 127 2.25 -3.76 14.36
CA VAL A 127 3.66 -3.43 14.55
C VAL A 127 4.46 -3.68 13.27
N LEU A 128 5.26 -2.69 12.85
CA LEU A 128 6.30 -2.87 11.84
C LEU A 128 7.56 -3.37 12.54
N ARG A 129 8.05 -4.55 12.19
CA ARG A 129 9.24 -5.17 12.74
C ARG A 129 10.06 -5.91 11.67
N PHE A 130 11.24 -6.37 12.04
CA PHE A 130 11.90 -7.42 11.25
C PHE A 130 11.24 -8.76 11.53
N ALA A 131 11.18 -9.61 10.51
CA ALA A 131 10.77 -10.99 10.66
C ALA A 131 11.70 -11.75 11.61
N GLU A 132 11.20 -12.83 12.17
CA GLU A 132 12.04 -13.85 12.84
C GLU A 132 12.42 -14.93 11.82
N ASN A 133 13.58 -15.53 12.01
CA ASN A 133 14.01 -16.63 11.15
C ASN A 133 13.06 -17.83 11.31
N GLY A 134 12.52 -18.30 10.19
CA GLY A 134 11.60 -19.43 10.16
C GLY A 134 10.12 -19.05 10.20
N GLU A 135 9.77 -17.76 10.32
CA GLU A 135 8.39 -17.33 10.16
C GLU A 135 7.87 -17.60 8.75
N GLU A 136 6.61 -17.97 8.64
CA GLU A 136 5.95 -18.21 7.36
C GLU A 136 5.09 -17.01 6.96
N PHE A 137 5.15 -16.64 5.68
CA PHE A 137 4.31 -15.61 5.10
C PHE A 137 3.59 -16.11 3.85
N PHE A 138 2.27 -15.89 3.80
CA PHE A 138 1.43 -16.19 2.65
C PHE A 138 0.74 -14.93 2.14
N GLY A 139 1.26 -14.37 1.06
CA GLY A 139 0.78 -13.12 0.46
C GLY A 139 -0.23 -13.32 -0.65
N ILE A 140 -0.98 -12.26 -0.94
CA ILE A 140 -1.95 -12.22 -2.05
C ILE A 140 -1.28 -12.65 -3.35
N GLY A 141 -1.91 -13.64 -4.02
CA GLY A 141 -1.47 -14.15 -5.33
C GLY A 141 -0.28 -15.13 -5.27
N MET A 142 0.21 -15.49 -4.09
CA MET A 142 1.23 -16.52 -3.94
C MET A 142 0.62 -17.93 -4.10
N LYS A 143 1.42 -18.88 -4.56
CA LYS A 143 1.00 -20.29 -4.71
C LYS A 143 1.08 -21.09 -3.41
N GLY A 144 1.81 -20.59 -2.43
CA GLY A 144 2.02 -21.18 -1.13
C GLY A 144 2.83 -20.25 -0.23
N PRO A 145 2.96 -20.55 1.08
CA PRO A 145 3.75 -19.76 1.99
C PRO A 145 5.25 -19.81 1.63
N VAL A 146 5.96 -18.77 2.04
CA VAL A 146 7.43 -18.69 2.02
C VAL A 146 7.94 -18.60 3.45
N VAL A 147 9.09 -19.20 3.70
CA VAL A 147 9.79 -19.10 4.99
C VAL A 147 10.71 -17.89 4.93
N LEU A 148 10.62 -17.01 5.94
CA LEU A 148 11.39 -15.79 6.06
C LEU A 148 12.73 -16.06 6.75
N GLU A 149 13.75 -15.27 6.40
CA GLU A 149 15.12 -15.44 6.90
C GLU A 149 15.44 -14.55 8.13
N GLY A 150 14.49 -13.68 8.54
CA GLY A 150 14.63 -12.79 9.69
C GLY A 150 15.20 -11.40 9.37
N ASN A 151 15.39 -11.08 8.10
CA ASN A 151 15.87 -9.77 7.64
C ASN A 151 14.79 -8.95 6.92
N GLU A 152 13.67 -9.58 6.63
CA GLU A 152 12.56 -8.92 5.95
C GLU A 152 11.82 -7.98 6.90
N LEU A 153 11.41 -6.83 6.37
CA LEU A 153 10.48 -5.97 7.08
C LEU A 153 9.06 -6.52 6.94
N VAL A 154 8.39 -6.71 8.06
CA VAL A 154 7.02 -7.24 8.09
C VAL A 154 6.12 -6.36 8.95
N ILE A 155 4.84 -6.35 8.62
CA ILE A 155 3.81 -5.82 9.51
C ILE A 155 3.12 -7.01 10.18
N GLU A 156 3.12 -6.99 11.50
CA GLU A 156 2.41 -7.93 12.36
C GLU A 156 1.12 -7.30 12.87
N GLY A 157 0.03 -8.04 12.85
CA GLY A 157 -1.25 -7.67 13.43
C GLY A 157 -1.69 -8.70 14.48
N GLY A 158 -1.25 -8.52 15.72
CA GLY A 158 -1.38 -9.54 16.77
C GLY A 158 -0.35 -10.65 16.61
N ASP A 159 -0.79 -11.88 16.44
CA ASP A 159 0.12 -13.04 16.32
C ASP A 159 0.37 -13.44 14.84
N GLU A 160 -0.02 -12.61 13.88
CA GLU A 160 0.06 -12.97 12.45
C GLU A 160 0.73 -11.88 11.61
N LEU A 161 1.47 -12.33 10.59
CA LEU A 161 2.03 -11.42 9.60
C LEU A 161 0.95 -10.99 8.62
N ILE A 162 0.71 -9.67 8.51
CA ILE A 162 -0.28 -9.09 7.62
C ILE A 162 0.33 -8.46 6.37
N ALA A 163 1.65 -8.20 6.36
CA ALA A 163 2.36 -7.78 5.15
C ALA A 163 3.86 -8.07 5.23
N MET A 164 4.49 -8.28 4.09
CA MET A 164 5.91 -8.00 3.85
C MET A 164 6.04 -6.55 3.37
N TYR A 165 6.57 -5.71 4.23
CA TYR A 165 6.62 -4.26 3.99
C TYR A 165 7.71 -3.86 3.00
N PRO A 166 7.45 -2.96 2.08
CA PRO A 166 6.17 -2.33 1.73
C PRO A 166 5.59 -2.88 0.41
N HIS A 167 5.72 -4.16 0.11
CA HIS A 167 5.48 -4.65 -1.25
C HIS A 167 4.45 -5.77 -1.39
N ARG A 168 3.99 -6.39 -0.30
CA ARG A 168 3.03 -7.49 -0.41
C ARG A 168 2.19 -7.69 0.85
N ASP A 169 0.88 -7.61 0.69
CA ASP A 169 -0.09 -7.85 1.76
C ASP A 169 -0.41 -9.34 1.88
N ALA A 170 -0.73 -9.80 3.10
CA ALA A 170 -1.14 -11.16 3.36
C ALA A 170 -2.53 -11.48 2.78
N ASP A 171 -2.74 -12.71 2.32
CA ASP A 171 -4.02 -13.13 1.76
C ASP A 171 -5.14 -13.14 2.81
N LYS A 172 -4.81 -13.42 4.06
CA LYS A 172 -5.78 -13.51 5.16
C LYS A 172 -6.39 -12.16 5.56
N SER A 173 -5.61 -11.09 5.51
CA SER A 173 -6.03 -9.73 5.90
C SER A 173 -6.49 -8.84 4.74
N LYS A 174 -6.64 -9.41 3.55
CA LYS A 174 -7.05 -8.66 2.36
C LYS A 174 -8.47 -8.12 2.46
N ILE A 175 -8.71 -7.01 1.79
CA ILE A 175 -10.05 -6.43 1.66
C ILE A 175 -10.94 -7.32 0.79
N THR A 176 -12.13 -7.63 1.31
CA THR A 176 -13.18 -8.42 0.66
C THR A 176 -14.47 -7.62 0.56
N LEU A 177 -15.49 -8.17 -0.09
CA LEU A 177 -16.80 -7.53 -0.18
C LEU A 177 -17.55 -7.49 1.17
N SER A 178 -17.12 -8.26 2.15
CA SER A 178 -17.66 -8.27 3.52
C SER A 178 -16.89 -7.41 4.50
N THR A 179 -15.83 -6.73 4.05
CA THR A 179 -15.03 -5.84 4.91
C THR A 179 -15.82 -4.56 5.21
N GLU A 180 -15.98 -4.25 6.48
CA GLU A 180 -16.68 -3.05 6.99
C GLU A 180 -15.72 -2.09 7.69
N ASP A 181 -14.69 -2.61 8.34
CA ASP A 181 -13.70 -1.83 9.08
C ASP A 181 -12.32 -2.03 8.47
N VAL A 182 -11.64 -0.93 8.13
CA VAL A 182 -10.41 -0.96 7.34
C VAL A 182 -9.30 -0.15 8.00
N LEU A 183 -8.12 -0.75 8.10
CA LEU A 183 -6.89 -0.04 8.40
C LEU A 183 -6.17 0.29 7.10
N ILE A 184 -6.03 1.58 6.81
CA ILE A 184 -5.18 2.07 5.71
C ILE A 184 -3.80 2.38 6.27
N VAL A 185 -2.77 1.93 5.58
CA VAL A 185 -1.37 2.24 5.89
C VAL A 185 -0.76 3.02 4.75
N VAL A 186 -0.31 4.24 5.05
CA VAL A 186 0.51 5.06 4.15
C VAL A 186 1.94 4.61 4.33
N CYS A 187 2.46 3.88 3.36
CA CYS A 187 3.78 3.24 3.45
C CYS A 187 4.88 4.26 3.15
N GLY A 188 5.55 4.77 4.16
CA GLY A 188 6.70 5.64 3.97
C GLY A 188 7.98 4.89 3.58
N ALA A 189 9.00 5.65 3.25
CA ALA A 189 10.37 5.17 3.08
C ALA A 189 11.34 6.22 3.63
N PRO A 190 12.57 5.85 4.03
CA PRO A 190 13.55 6.82 4.47
C PRO A 190 13.75 7.95 3.46
N GLY A 191 13.66 9.20 3.94
CA GLY A 191 13.78 10.39 3.10
C GLY A 191 12.47 10.92 2.51
N ILE A 192 11.35 10.19 2.61
CA ILE A 192 10.03 10.72 2.22
C ILE A 192 9.55 11.71 3.28
N PRO A 193 9.26 13.00 2.94
CA PRO A 193 8.80 13.99 3.89
C PRO A 193 7.44 13.63 4.50
N LEU A 194 7.24 13.98 5.78
CA LEU A 194 5.96 13.79 6.48
C LEU A 194 4.79 14.48 5.74
N ASP A 195 5.02 15.66 5.19
CA ASP A 195 4.02 16.39 4.38
C ASP A 195 3.56 15.59 3.15
N THR A 196 4.48 14.87 2.51
CA THR A 196 4.15 14.00 1.37
C THR A 196 3.26 12.83 1.81
N LEU A 197 3.60 12.22 2.96
CA LEU A 197 2.78 11.13 3.55
C LEU A 197 1.41 11.66 4.00
N GLY A 198 1.35 12.84 4.62
CA GLY A 198 0.09 13.48 5.02
C GLY A 198 -0.83 13.80 3.82
N LYS A 199 -0.25 14.28 2.70
CA LYS A 199 -1.02 14.47 1.46
C LYS A 199 -1.55 13.15 0.91
N ALA A 200 -0.72 12.10 0.90
CA ALA A 200 -1.14 10.77 0.47
C ALA A 200 -2.27 10.21 1.34
N GLN A 201 -2.19 10.43 2.65
CA GLN A 201 -3.24 10.08 3.60
C GLN A 201 -4.54 10.80 3.28
N GLY A 202 -4.50 12.14 3.10
CA GLY A 202 -5.68 12.94 2.76
C GLY A 202 -6.35 12.50 1.45
N VAL A 203 -5.56 12.21 0.40
CA VAL A 203 -6.10 11.69 -0.87
C VAL A 203 -6.75 10.31 -0.69
N ALA A 204 -6.13 9.43 0.10
CA ALA A 204 -6.70 8.11 0.39
C ALA A 204 -8.01 8.23 1.17
N GLU A 205 -8.06 9.13 2.16
CA GLU A 205 -9.27 9.41 2.96
C GLU A 205 -10.40 9.97 2.09
N GLU A 206 -10.10 10.91 1.21
CA GLU A 206 -11.05 11.48 0.26
C GLU A 206 -11.63 10.41 -0.68
N TYR A 207 -10.77 9.61 -1.31
CA TYR A 207 -11.23 8.63 -2.30
C TYR A 207 -11.99 7.48 -1.66
N ILE A 208 -11.54 6.98 -0.52
CA ILE A 208 -12.25 5.92 0.21
C ILE A 208 -13.59 6.46 0.73
N GLY A 209 -13.61 7.64 1.35
CA GLY A 209 -14.85 8.27 1.81
C GLY A 209 -15.86 8.49 0.69
N ARG A 210 -15.38 8.92 -0.50
CA ARG A 210 -16.23 9.16 -1.67
C ARG A 210 -16.82 7.89 -2.26
N PHE A 211 -16.02 6.82 -2.42
CA PHE A 211 -16.43 5.64 -3.20
C PHE A 211 -16.89 4.46 -2.35
N CYS A 212 -16.57 4.48 -1.05
CA CYS A 212 -16.93 3.41 -0.12
C CYS A 212 -17.69 3.91 1.12
N GLY A 213 -17.78 5.24 1.31
CA GLY A 213 -18.39 5.80 2.51
C GLY A 213 -17.57 5.47 3.77
N GLY A 214 -18.28 5.28 4.88
CA GLY A 214 -17.67 5.07 6.18
C GLY A 214 -17.29 6.36 6.89
N ASN A 215 -16.70 6.23 8.08
CA ASN A 215 -16.26 7.35 8.90
C ASN A 215 -14.89 7.05 9.52
N ILE A 216 -14.15 8.09 9.79
CA ILE A 216 -12.90 8.05 10.56
C ILE A 216 -13.27 8.42 11.99
N PRO A 217 -13.08 7.52 12.98
CA PRO A 217 -13.49 7.73 14.38
C PRO A 217 -12.65 8.78 15.10
#